data_6b4942fdb75daa8bd7ffd4701992cffd
#
_entry.id   6b4942fdb75daa8bd7ffd4701992cffd
#
_cell.length_a   1.000
_cell.length_b   1.000
_cell.length_c   1.000
_cell.angle_alpha   90.00
_cell.angle_beta   90.00
_cell.angle_gamma   90.00
#
_symmetry.space_group_name_H-M   'P 1'
#
loop_
_entity.id
_entity.type
_entity.pdbx_description
1 polymer ?
#
loop_
_entity_poly.entity_id
_entity_poly.type
_entity_poly.pdbx_seq_one_letter_code
_entity_poly.pdbx_strand_id
1 'polypeptide(L)'
;MFAHAVGMRLFESKKLNWFEDAYWNVIGYQLTHVPDSREVSLTRDPIRRFEDLELENLESVIIQENTHINNVLAILKLIQEKNKTVQAEDIAVIFLDDHSTIYGYIDRLALLITKNFGWEVNRAYETKAKIANSVYISNANNVKGLEFPFVLCLTDAILDSYRYRNILYTMLTRSFIQSYLLVQNDNHLQVFKAGLEEINKNRCIKTIEPTEDEKLEIKNTLLKIQEESTVSYKEFLEDIFLKLKIPKKCWKRFEQALVQAEVERFDKVKTEKFIKANKEFYCE
;
A
#
# COMPACT_ATOMS: atom_id res chain seq x y z
N MET A 1 10.53 2.87 -9.63
CA MET A 1 10.15 4.24 -10.00
C MET A 1 8.67 4.52 -9.78
N PHE A 2 7.75 3.77 -10.35
CA PHE A 2 6.30 4.01 -10.21
C PHE A 2 5.81 4.14 -8.76
N ALA A 3 6.21 3.25 -7.86
CA ALA A 3 5.86 3.32 -6.44
C ALA A 3 6.30 4.64 -5.79
N HIS A 4 7.49 5.16 -6.13
CA HIS A 4 7.94 6.48 -5.66
C HIS A 4 7.12 7.61 -6.28
N ALA A 5 6.78 7.52 -7.57
CA ALA A 5 5.93 8.52 -8.23
C ALA A 5 4.56 8.64 -7.55
N VAL A 6 3.98 7.53 -7.13
CA VAL A 6 2.74 7.53 -6.33
C VAL A 6 2.91 8.31 -5.03
N GLY A 7 4.01 8.09 -4.31
CA GLY A 7 4.32 8.82 -3.07
C GLY A 7 4.60 10.31 -3.28
N MET A 8 5.15 10.69 -4.43
CA MET A 8 5.40 12.08 -4.81
C MET A 8 4.17 12.81 -5.35
N ARG A 9 3.01 12.15 -5.38
CA ARG A 9 1.79 12.69 -5.98
C ARG A 9 1.99 13.19 -7.40
N LEU A 10 2.67 12.44 -8.20
CA LEU A 10 2.87 12.77 -9.61
C LEU A 10 1.53 13.03 -10.33
N PHE A 11 0.49 12.33 -9.90
CA PHE A 11 -0.85 12.34 -10.49
C PHE A 11 -1.86 13.19 -9.73
N GLU A 12 -1.44 13.90 -8.68
CA GLU A 12 -2.33 14.66 -7.79
C GLU A 12 -1.70 15.99 -7.36
N SER A 13 -2.54 16.89 -6.84
CA SER A 13 -2.14 18.27 -6.51
C SER A 13 -1.21 18.41 -5.30
N LYS A 14 -1.21 17.46 -4.37
CA LYS A 14 -0.37 17.51 -3.15
C LYS A 14 0.68 16.41 -3.15
N LYS A 15 1.92 16.73 -2.75
CA LYS A 15 2.99 15.77 -2.52
C LYS A 15 2.94 15.22 -1.10
N LEU A 16 3.19 13.91 -0.95
CA LEU A 16 3.22 13.24 0.36
C LEU A 16 4.61 13.22 0.96
N ASN A 17 5.62 13.16 0.12
CA ASN A 17 7.01 13.21 0.53
C ASN A 17 7.84 13.97 -0.48
N TRP A 18 8.91 14.57 -0.01
CA TRP A 18 9.96 15.17 -0.81
C TRP A 18 11.27 15.03 -0.05
N PHE A 19 12.29 14.55 -0.72
CA PHE A 19 13.61 14.43 -0.15
C PHE A 19 14.51 15.56 -0.63
N GLU A 20 15.50 15.90 0.15
CA GLU A 20 16.60 16.76 -0.28
C GLU A 20 17.40 16.09 -1.40
N ASP A 21 18.01 16.87 -2.28
CA ASP A 21 18.71 16.39 -3.48
C ASP A 21 19.76 15.32 -3.15
N ALA A 22 20.50 15.52 -2.07
CA ALA A 22 21.49 14.53 -1.60
C ALA A 22 20.87 13.18 -1.26
N TYR A 23 19.66 13.17 -0.73
CA TYR A 23 18.95 11.95 -0.35
C TYR A 23 18.43 11.18 -1.58
N TRP A 24 18.02 11.90 -2.64
CA TRP A 24 17.65 11.25 -3.89
C TRP A 24 18.80 10.43 -4.45
N ASN A 25 20.02 10.96 -4.40
CA ASN A 25 21.22 10.24 -4.83
C ASN A 25 21.49 8.99 -3.98
N VAL A 26 21.33 9.09 -2.66
CA VAL A 26 21.53 7.96 -1.74
C VAL A 26 20.61 6.78 -2.05
N ILE A 27 19.36 7.05 -2.45
CA ILE A 27 18.40 5.99 -2.84
C ILE A 27 18.49 5.61 -4.32
N GLY A 28 19.53 6.08 -5.02
CA GLY A 28 19.86 5.68 -6.39
C GLY A 28 19.14 6.46 -7.49
N TYR A 29 18.60 7.65 -7.19
CA TYR A 29 18.07 8.55 -8.20
C TYR A 29 19.07 9.63 -8.56
N GLN A 30 19.08 10.01 -9.83
CA GLN A 30 19.72 11.22 -10.33
C GLN A 30 18.65 12.29 -10.53
N LEU A 31 18.76 13.39 -9.80
CA LEU A 31 17.86 14.53 -9.91
C LEU A 31 18.45 15.55 -10.88
N THR A 32 17.67 15.96 -11.86
CA THR A 32 18.02 17.01 -12.83
C THR A 32 16.96 18.12 -12.77
N HIS A 33 17.40 19.35 -12.51
CA HIS A 33 16.56 20.54 -12.53
C HIS A 33 16.45 21.11 -13.94
N VAL A 34 15.25 21.54 -14.32
CA VAL A 34 15.05 22.31 -15.56
C VAL A 34 15.38 23.78 -15.28
N PRO A 35 16.28 24.42 -16.05
CA PRO A 35 16.62 25.83 -15.85
C PRO A 35 15.37 26.73 -15.84
N ASP A 36 15.38 27.72 -14.98
CA ASP A 36 14.31 28.72 -14.83
C ASP A 36 12.90 28.14 -14.53
N SER A 37 12.84 26.91 -14.04
CA SER A 37 11.60 26.22 -13.72
C SER A 37 11.73 25.46 -12.41
N ARG A 38 10.60 25.14 -11.77
CA ARG A 38 10.55 24.17 -10.67
C ARG A 38 10.39 22.71 -11.15
N GLU A 39 10.43 22.51 -12.46
CA GLU A 39 10.36 21.16 -13.00
C GLU A 39 11.65 20.39 -12.72
N VAL A 40 11.50 19.17 -12.28
CA VAL A 40 12.59 18.23 -12.02
C VAL A 40 12.34 16.89 -12.68
N SER A 41 13.40 16.26 -13.11
CA SER A 41 13.40 14.91 -13.64
C SER A 41 14.23 14.00 -12.75
N LEU A 42 13.65 12.89 -12.33
CA LEU A 42 14.29 11.87 -11.54
C LEU A 42 14.50 10.63 -12.41
N THR A 43 15.73 10.35 -12.74
CA THR A 43 16.15 9.12 -13.41
C THR A 43 16.74 8.16 -12.39
N ARG A 44 16.71 6.88 -12.67
CA ARG A 44 17.29 5.86 -11.82
C ARG A 44 17.94 4.82 -12.69
N ASP A 45 19.24 4.65 -12.49
CA ASP A 45 19.94 3.52 -13.09
C ASP A 45 19.45 2.23 -12.41
N PRO A 46 19.27 1.18 -13.19
CA PRO A 46 18.90 -0.11 -12.67
C PRO A 46 19.95 -0.56 -11.60
N ILE A 47 19.48 -0.97 -10.43
CA ILE A 47 20.37 -1.37 -9.31
C ILE A 47 20.59 -2.89 -9.28
N ARG A 48 19.85 -3.67 -10.09
CA ARG A 48 19.81 -5.12 -9.97
C ARG A 48 20.71 -5.79 -11.01
N ARG A 49 21.47 -6.82 -10.59
CA ARG A 49 22.31 -7.67 -11.45
C ARG A 49 21.55 -8.45 -12.54
N PHE A 50 20.22 -8.40 -12.55
CA PHE A 50 19.38 -9.01 -13.61
C PHE A 50 19.26 -8.13 -14.86
N GLU A 51 19.82 -6.96 -14.84
CA GLU A 51 19.73 -5.93 -15.87
C GLU A 51 20.81 -6.05 -16.93
N ASP A 52 21.82 -6.87 -16.66
CA ASP A 52 22.79 -7.34 -17.66
C ASP A 52 22.16 -8.37 -18.63
N LEU A 53 20.98 -8.88 -18.32
CA LEU A 53 20.17 -9.60 -19.26
C LEU A 53 19.35 -8.57 -20.03
N GLU A 54 19.43 -8.55 -21.34
CA GLU A 54 18.65 -7.72 -22.27
C GLU A 54 17.14 -7.99 -22.13
N LEU A 55 16.60 -7.74 -20.94
CA LEU A 55 15.16 -7.77 -20.67
C LEU A 55 14.55 -6.45 -21.13
N GLU A 56 14.64 -6.21 -22.44
CA GLU A 56 14.26 -4.95 -23.10
C GLU A 56 12.83 -4.49 -22.79
N ASN A 57 11.95 -5.35 -22.23
CA ASN A 57 10.53 -5.04 -22.08
C ASN A 57 9.88 -5.61 -20.80
N LEU A 58 10.62 -5.78 -19.72
CA LEU A 58 9.98 -6.22 -18.47
C LEU A 58 9.29 -5.04 -17.77
N GLU A 59 7.97 -4.95 -17.89
CA GLU A 59 7.18 -4.04 -17.07
C GLU A 59 7.16 -4.52 -15.61
N SER A 60 7.83 -3.79 -14.73
CA SER A 60 7.90 -4.13 -13.29
C SER A 60 6.58 -3.94 -12.56
N VAL A 61 5.68 -3.13 -13.10
CA VAL A 61 4.32 -2.91 -12.59
C VAL A 61 3.33 -2.99 -13.75
N ILE A 62 2.25 -3.74 -13.56
CA ILE A 62 1.12 -3.82 -14.50
C ILE A 62 -0.13 -3.37 -13.76
N ILE A 63 -0.87 -2.42 -14.34
CA ILE A 63 -2.13 -1.92 -13.78
C ILE A 63 -3.30 -2.50 -14.58
N GLN A 64 -4.25 -3.11 -13.88
CA GLN A 64 -5.44 -3.72 -14.49
C GLN A 64 -6.73 -3.22 -13.82
N GLU A 65 -7.79 -3.17 -14.63
CA GLU A 65 -9.14 -2.90 -14.14
C GLU A 65 -9.74 -4.16 -13.53
N ASN A 66 -10.59 -3.94 -12.55
CA ASN A 66 -11.36 -4.87 -11.73
C ASN A 66 -10.55 -5.90 -10.91
N THR A 67 -11.11 -6.23 -9.77
CA THR A 67 -10.57 -7.21 -8.81
C THR A 67 -11.34 -8.54 -8.87
N HIS A 68 -12.08 -8.82 -9.95
CA HIS A 68 -12.82 -10.07 -10.06
C HIS A 68 -11.91 -11.30 -9.95
N ILE A 69 -12.37 -12.31 -9.25
CA ILE A 69 -11.60 -13.55 -9.02
C ILE A 69 -11.10 -14.16 -10.34
N ASN A 70 -11.91 -14.14 -11.38
CA ASN A 70 -11.49 -14.66 -12.69
C ASN A 70 -10.31 -13.90 -13.28
N ASN A 71 -10.21 -12.59 -13.03
CA ASN A 71 -9.09 -11.79 -13.47
C ASN A 71 -7.81 -12.15 -12.69
N VAL A 72 -7.93 -12.33 -11.38
CA VAL A 72 -6.81 -12.82 -10.54
C VAL A 72 -6.33 -14.18 -11.04
N LEU A 73 -7.24 -15.12 -11.29
CA LEU A 73 -6.89 -16.45 -11.82
C LEU A 73 -6.23 -16.38 -13.21
N ALA A 74 -6.69 -15.48 -14.07
CA ALA A 74 -6.08 -15.27 -15.38
C ALA A 74 -4.64 -14.74 -15.26
N ILE A 75 -4.37 -13.83 -14.32
CA ILE A 75 -3.02 -13.34 -14.04
C ILE A 75 -2.13 -14.47 -13.50
N LEU A 76 -2.62 -15.27 -12.55
CA LEU A 76 -1.87 -16.41 -12.02
C LEU A 76 -1.49 -17.39 -13.14
N LYS A 77 -2.42 -17.67 -14.04
CA LYS A 77 -2.18 -18.50 -15.22
C LYS A 77 -1.13 -17.88 -16.15
N LEU A 78 -1.21 -16.58 -16.40
CA LEU A 78 -0.24 -15.85 -17.21
C LEU A 78 1.17 -15.91 -16.60
N ILE A 79 1.28 -15.74 -15.28
CA ILE A 79 2.55 -15.85 -14.55
C ILE A 79 3.12 -17.25 -14.73
N GLN A 80 2.31 -18.31 -14.55
CA GLN A 80 2.73 -19.70 -14.72
C GLN A 80 3.14 -20.03 -16.16
N GLU A 81 2.45 -19.50 -17.14
CA GLU A 81 2.76 -19.74 -18.56
C GLU A 81 4.07 -19.06 -18.99
N LYS A 82 4.30 -17.83 -18.52
CA LYS A 82 5.51 -17.06 -18.84
C LYS A 82 6.73 -17.51 -18.05
N ASN A 83 6.55 -18.03 -16.85
CA ASN A 83 7.62 -18.38 -15.92
C ASN A 83 7.52 -19.86 -15.55
N LYS A 84 8.17 -20.71 -16.32
CA LYS A 84 8.07 -22.20 -16.19
C LYS A 84 8.55 -22.76 -14.86
N THR A 85 9.39 -22.01 -14.14
CA THR A 85 9.97 -22.41 -12.84
C THR A 85 9.21 -21.86 -11.65
N VAL A 86 8.14 -21.05 -11.87
CA VAL A 86 7.37 -20.42 -10.79
C VAL A 86 6.71 -21.49 -9.92
N GLN A 87 6.83 -21.30 -8.62
CA GLN A 87 6.19 -22.12 -7.60
C GLN A 87 5.08 -21.32 -6.89
N ALA A 88 4.21 -22.01 -6.16
CA ALA A 88 3.14 -21.38 -5.41
C ALA A 88 3.66 -20.32 -4.42
N GLU A 89 4.78 -20.58 -3.77
CA GLU A 89 5.41 -19.69 -2.77
C GLU A 89 6.05 -18.43 -3.35
N ASP A 90 6.18 -18.34 -4.68
CA ASP A 90 6.69 -17.18 -5.39
C ASP A 90 5.64 -16.08 -5.55
N ILE A 91 4.41 -16.36 -5.17
CA ILE A 91 3.26 -15.50 -5.46
C ILE A 91 2.60 -15.03 -4.15
N ALA A 92 2.36 -13.71 -4.07
CA ALA A 92 1.51 -13.13 -3.05
C ALA A 92 0.31 -12.41 -3.67
N VAL A 93 -0.86 -12.57 -3.05
CA VAL A 93 -2.07 -11.79 -3.32
C VAL A 93 -2.39 -10.96 -2.08
N ILE A 94 -2.34 -9.64 -2.21
CA ILE A 94 -2.40 -8.72 -1.08
C ILE A 94 -3.57 -7.76 -1.28
N PHE A 95 -4.48 -7.75 -0.31
CA PHE A 95 -5.57 -6.79 -0.26
C PHE A 95 -5.10 -5.52 0.45
N LEU A 96 -5.29 -4.38 -0.20
CA LEU A 96 -4.91 -3.07 0.35
C LEU A 96 -6.00 -2.53 1.28
N ASP A 97 -7.24 -2.90 1.02
CA ASP A 97 -8.39 -2.55 1.84
C ASP A 97 -8.50 -3.47 3.07
N ASP A 98 -9.17 -2.98 4.12
CA ASP A 98 -9.31 -3.69 5.39
C ASP A 98 -10.80 -3.70 5.82
N HIS A 99 -11.64 -4.42 5.08
CA HIS A 99 -13.05 -4.63 5.40
C HIS A 99 -13.41 -6.11 5.47
N SER A 100 -14.44 -6.45 6.21
CA SER A 100 -14.80 -7.84 6.55
C SER A 100 -15.17 -8.72 5.34
N THR A 101 -15.63 -8.13 4.25
CA THR A 101 -16.02 -8.87 3.03
C THR A 101 -14.83 -9.49 2.30
N ILE A 102 -13.60 -9.00 2.56
CA ILE A 102 -12.36 -9.55 2.00
C ILE A 102 -12.17 -11.02 2.37
N TYR A 103 -12.54 -11.43 3.58
CA TYR A 103 -12.33 -12.82 4.03
C TYR A 103 -13.13 -13.82 3.21
N GLY A 104 -14.38 -13.51 2.86
CA GLY A 104 -15.18 -14.34 1.97
C GLY A 104 -14.60 -14.42 0.54
N TYR A 105 -14.00 -13.33 0.07
CA TYR A 105 -13.30 -13.33 -1.20
C TYR A 105 -12.04 -14.20 -1.13
N ILE A 106 -11.24 -14.09 -0.08
CA ILE A 106 -10.02 -14.89 0.14
C ILE A 106 -10.35 -16.38 0.15
N ASP A 107 -11.39 -16.79 0.87
CA ASP A 107 -11.81 -18.19 0.97
C ASP A 107 -12.19 -18.76 -0.40
N ARG A 108 -12.97 -18.00 -1.17
CA ARG A 108 -13.37 -18.42 -2.52
C ARG A 108 -12.17 -18.45 -3.47
N LEU A 109 -11.28 -17.47 -3.41
CA LEU A 109 -10.06 -17.41 -4.22
C LEU A 109 -9.15 -18.59 -3.89
N ALA A 110 -8.94 -18.90 -2.61
CA ALA A 110 -8.12 -20.03 -2.16
C ALA A 110 -8.63 -21.36 -2.75
N LEU A 111 -9.95 -21.60 -2.64
CA LEU A 111 -10.55 -22.80 -3.22
C LEU A 111 -10.32 -22.91 -4.73
N LEU A 112 -10.46 -21.80 -5.45
CA LEU A 112 -10.29 -21.78 -6.91
C LEU A 112 -8.81 -21.91 -7.32
N ILE A 113 -7.87 -21.38 -6.56
CA ILE A 113 -6.44 -21.57 -6.79
C ILE A 113 -6.09 -23.06 -6.65
N THR A 114 -6.48 -23.69 -5.56
CA THR A 114 -6.24 -25.13 -5.37
C THR A 114 -6.87 -25.96 -6.48
N LYS A 115 -8.10 -25.64 -6.86
CA LYS A 115 -8.82 -26.37 -7.93
C LYS A 115 -8.18 -26.23 -9.31
N ASN A 116 -7.72 -25.02 -9.69
CA ASN A 116 -7.26 -24.74 -11.05
C ASN A 116 -5.76 -24.99 -11.25
N PHE A 117 -4.96 -24.82 -10.19
CA PHE A 117 -3.49 -24.89 -10.27
C PHE A 117 -2.90 -26.06 -9.46
N GLY A 118 -3.68 -26.70 -8.59
CA GLY A 118 -3.18 -27.68 -7.63
C GLY A 118 -2.29 -27.07 -6.54
N TRP A 119 -2.26 -25.75 -6.42
CA TRP A 119 -1.44 -25.04 -5.44
C TRP A 119 -2.15 -24.93 -4.09
N GLU A 120 -1.40 -25.16 -3.03
CA GLU A 120 -1.85 -24.85 -1.67
C GLU A 120 -1.90 -23.33 -1.45
N VAL A 121 -2.72 -22.90 -0.49
CA VAL A 121 -2.89 -21.49 -0.18
C VAL A 121 -2.68 -21.22 1.30
N ASN A 122 -1.76 -20.33 1.60
CA ASN A 122 -1.53 -19.79 2.93
C ASN A 122 -2.40 -18.54 3.15
N ARG A 123 -3.43 -18.68 3.99
CA ARG A 123 -4.28 -17.55 4.44
C ARG A 123 -3.61 -16.84 5.59
N ALA A 124 -2.70 -15.91 5.28
CA ALA A 124 -1.80 -15.32 6.26
C ALA A 124 -2.44 -14.26 7.17
N TYR A 125 -3.75 -14.11 7.16
CA TYR A 125 -4.47 -13.40 8.22
C TYR A 125 -4.63 -14.25 9.50
N GLU A 126 -4.54 -15.58 9.38
CA GLU A 126 -4.56 -16.49 10.51
C GLU A 126 -3.17 -16.66 11.11
N THR A 127 -2.16 -16.76 10.26
CA THR A 127 -0.77 -16.89 10.69
C THR A 127 0.12 -15.96 9.86
N LYS A 128 0.91 -15.11 10.49
CA LYS A 128 1.85 -14.22 9.79
C LYS A 128 3.06 -14.95 9.18
N ALA A 129 3.13 -16.27 9.33
CA ALA A 129 4.24 -17.06 8.83
C ALA A 129 4.07 -17.38 7.34
N LYS A 130 5.14 -17.30 6.56
CA LYS A 130 5.19 -17.82 5.19
C LYS A 130 5.23 -19.35 5.27
N ILE A 131 4.27 -20.02 4.63
CA ILE A 131 4.21 -21.50 4.53
C ILE A 131 4.81 -21.88 3.17
N ALA A 132 5.77 -22.79 3.17
CA ALA A 132 6.40 -23.28 1.95
C ALA A 132 5.38 -23.93 1.00
N ASN A 133 5.67 -23.87 -0.29
CA ASN A 133 4.85 -24.45 -1.38
C ASN A 133 3.41 -23.93 -1.44
N SER A 134 3.12 -22.73 -0.90
CA SER A 134 1.77 -22.19 -0.91
C SER A 134 1.72 -20.73 -1.36
N VAL A 135 0.67 -20.37 -2.11
CA VAL A 135 0.38 -19.00 -2.47
C VAL A 135 0.04 -18.21 -1.21
N TYR A 136 0.73 -17.09 -1.01
CA TYR A 136 0.49 -16.23 0.15
C TYR A 136 -0.68 -15.29 -0.12
N ILE A 137 -1.75 -15.38 0.66
CA ILE A 137 -2.89 -14.45 0.54
C ILE A 137 -3.10 -13.74 1.87
N SER A 138 -3.09 -12.40 1.87
CA SER A 138 -3.24 -11.60 3.07
C SER A 138 -3.74 -10.18 2.79
N ASN A 139 -3.96 -9.43 3.87
CA ASN A 139 -4.05 -7.98 3.83
C ASN A 139 -2.66 -7.32 4.00
N ALA A 140 -2.59 -6.02 3.75
CA ALA A 140 -1.35 -5.26 3.79
C ALA A 140 -0.64 -5.26 5.17
N ASN A 141 -1.38 -5.47 6.26
CA ASN A 141 -0.82 -5.43 7.62
C ASN A 141 0.11 -6.62 7.94
N ASN A 142 -0.06 -7.74 7.24
CA ASN A 142 0.65 -8.99 7.54
C ASN A 142 1.84 -9.27 6.61
N VAL A 143 2.11 -8.39 5.64
CA VAL A 143 3.15 -8.60 4.60
C VAL A 143 4.46 -7.88 4.92
N LYS A 144 4.50 -7.12 6.01
CA LYS A 144 5.68 -6.32 6.37
C LYS A 144 6.92 -7.22 6.53
N GLY A 145 7.97 -6.89 5.77
CA GLY A 145 9.25 -7.63 5.82
C GLY A 145 9.32 -8.86 4.91
N LEU A 146 8.23 -9.24 4.23
CA LEU A 146 8.24 -10.33 3.25
C LEU A 146 8.46 -9.78 1.84
N GLU A 147 9.08 -10.59 0.98
CA GLU A 147 9.29 -10.31 -0.44
C GLU A 147 8.96 -11.54 -1.28
N PHE A 148 8.45 -11.30 -2.49
CA PHE A 148 8.01 -12.33 -3.42
C PHE A 148 8.44 -12.00 -4.85
N PRO A 149 8.68 -12.99 -5.72
CA PRO A 149 8.87 -12.73 -7.14
C PRO A 149 7.70 -11.97 -7.76
N PHE A 150 6.47 -12.40 -7.47
CA PHE A 150 5.25 -11.83 -8.02
C PHE A 150 4.27 -11.40 -6.93
N VAL A 151 3.74 -10.18 -7.05
CA VAL A 151 2.77 -9.65 -6.09
C VAL A 151 1.56 -9.11 -6.85
N LEU A 152 0.36 -9.57 -6.46
CA LEU A 152 -0.91 -9.02 -6.91
C LEU A 152 -1.49 -8.16 -5.79
N CYS A 153 -1.57 -6.85 -6.00
CA CYS A 153 -2.20 -5.90 -5.09
C CYS A 153 -3.63 -5.64 -5.53
N LEU A 154 -4.61 -5.93 -4.68
CA LEU A 154 -6.03 -5.72 -4.96
C LEU A 154 -6.57 -4.59 -4.09
N THR A 155 -7.33 -3.69 -4.70
CA THR A 155 -7.99 -2.59 -4.00
C THR A 155 -9.32 -2.22 -4.70
N ASP A 156 -10.30 -1.80 -3.92
CA ASP A 156 -11.58 -1.34 -4.46
C ASP A 156 -11.44 0.04 -5.10
N ALA A 157 -10.70 0.95 -4.47
CA ALA A 157 -10.46 2.30 -4.97
C ALA A 157 -9.08 2.82 -4.55
N ILE A 158 -8.55 3.77 -5.33
CA ILE A 158 -7.33 4.51 -4.99
C ILE A 158 -7.71 5.67 -4.08
N LEU A 159 -7.35 5.58 -2.80
CA LEU A 159 -7.72 6.57 -1.81
C LEU A 159 -6.70 7.71 -1.71
N ASP A 160 -7.20 8.95 -1.64
CA ASP A 160 -6.39 10.13 -1.41
C ASP A 160 -6.07 10.30 0.08
N SER A 161 -5.30 9.36 0.63
CA SER A 161 -4.81 9.46 1.99
C SER A 161 -3.34 9.07 2.09
N TYR A 162 -2.62 9.70 3.00
CA TYR A 162 -1.23 9.38 3.27
C TYR A 162 -1.05 7.90 3.66
N ARG A 163 -1.91 7.40 4.53
CA ARG A 163 -1.87 6.00 4.99
C ARG A 163 -2.02 5.03 3.82
N TYR A 164 -3.01 5.25 2.96
CA TYR A 164 -3.26 4.38 1.82
C TYR A 164 -2.07 4.39 0.85
N ARG A 165 -1.48 5.54 0.58
CA ARG A 165 -0.33 5.64 -0.33
C ARG A 165 0.91 4.95 0.20
N ASN A 166 1.16 5.03 1.51
CA ASN A 166 2.23 4.27 2.14
C ASN A 166 2.00 2.77 2.04
N ILE A 167 0.77 2.31 2.19
CA ILE A 167 0.38 0.92 1.99
C ILE A 167 0.65 0.54 0.52
N LEU A 168 0.14 1.30 -0.43
CA LEU A 168 0.32 1.04 -1.86
C LEU A 168 1.80 1.02 -2.24
N TYR A 169 2.59 2.01 -1.81
CA TYR A 169 4.04 2.02 -2.00
C TYR A 169 4.69 0.76 -1.44
N THR A 170 4.40 0.44 -0.18
CA THR A 170 4.99 -0.71 0.50
C THR A 170 4.65 -2.01 -0.22
N MET A 171 3.41 -2.19 -0.67
CA MET A 171 2.98 -3.42 -1.32
C MET A 171 3.55 -3.56 -2.73
N LEU A 172 3.56 -2.51 -3.53
CA LEU A 172 4.18 -2.52 -4.86
C LEU A 172 5.69 -2.82 -4.82
N THR A 173 6.36 -2.48 -3.72
CA THR A 173 7.79 -2.77 -3.51
C THR A 173 8.06 -4.14 -2.88
N ARG A 174 7.06 -4.97 -2.61
CA ARG A 174 7.24 -6.34 -2.12
C ARG A 174 7.62 -7.33 -3.22
N SER A 175 7.52 -6.94 -4.47
CA SER A 175 7.93 -7.78 -5.59
C SER A 175 9.35 -7.41 -6.04
N PHE A 176 10.13 -8.42 -6.36
CA PHE A 176 11.43 -8.22 -6.98
C PHE A 176 11.47 -8.57 -8.49
N ILE A 177 10.39 -9.13 -9.05
CA ILE A 177 10.22 -9.32 -10.50
C ILE A 177 9.10 -8.42 -11.00
N GLN A 178 7.85 -8.68 -10.60
CA GLN A 178 6.69 -7.99 -11.16
C GLN A 178 5.56 -7.82 -10.15
N SER A 179 4.97 -6.64 -10.10
CA SER A 179 3.76 -6.33 -9.34
C SER A 179 2.58 -6.09 -10.27
N TYR A 180 1.41 -6.60 -9.88
CA TYR A 180 0.13 -6.31 -10.50
C TYR A 180 -0.71 -5.46 -9.56
N LEU A 181 -1.21 -4.33 -10.02
CA LEU A 181 -2.17 -3.51 -9.30
C LEU A 181 -3.55 -3.64 -9.94
N LEU A 182 -4.47 -4.29 -9.23
CA LEU A 182 -5.85 -4.47 -9.66
C LEU A 182 -6.74 -3.51 -8.88
N VAL A 183 -7.45 -2.66 -9.60
CA VAL A 183 -8.35 -1.66 -9.02
C VAL A 183 -9.77 -1.93 -9.49
N GLN A 184 -10.73 -2.05 -8.56
CA GLN A 184 -12.09 -2.46 -8.89
C GLN A 184 -12.82 -1.42 -9.71
N ASN A 185 -12.84 -0.18 -9.26
CA ASN A 185 -13.59 0.87 -9.94
C ASN A 185 -13.10 2.25 -9.45
N ASP A 186 -12.25 2.92 -10.22
CA ASP A 186 -11.70 4.20 -9.80
C ASP A 186 -11.48 5.16 -10.97
N ASN A 187 -11.91 6.39 -10.78
CA ASN A 187 -11.68 7.48 -11.74
C ASN A 187 -10.18 7.83 -11.88
N HIS A 188 -9.36 7.53 -10.88
CA HIS A 188 -7.91 7.76 -10.92
C HIS A 188 -7.14 6.70 -11.73
N LEU A 189 -7.77 5.58 -12.07
CA LEU A 189 -7.11 4.47 -12.74
C LEU A 189 -6.46 4.89 -14.07
N GLN A 190 -7.15 5.70 -14.88
CA GLN A 190 -6.64 6.17 -16.15
C GLN A 190 -5.42 7.09 -15.98
N VAL A 191 -5.44 7.94 -14.96
CA VAL A 191 -4.30 8.83 -14.61
C VAL A 191 -3.09 7.99 -14.19
N PHE A 192 -3.31 6.95 -13.40
CA PHE A 192 -2.24 6.03 -12.98
C PHE A 192 -1.67 5.24 -14.15
N LYS A 193 -2.51 4.74 -15.07
CA LYS A 193 -2.06 4.07 -16.30
C LYS A 193 -1.23 4.99 -17.18
N ALA A 194 -1.73 6.19 -17.48
CA ALA A 194 -1.01 7.16 -18.29
C ALA A 194 0.34 7.56 -17.68
N GLY A 195 0.36 7.77 -16.37
CA GLY A 195 1.60 8.06 -15.65
C GLY A 195 2.61 6.91 -15.65
N LEU A 196 2.12 5.66 -15.54
CA LEU A 196 2.99 4.48 -15.65
C LEU A 196 3.58 4.36 -17.07
N GLU A 197 2.76 4.55 -18.11
CA GLU A 197 3.20 4.54 -19.51
C GLU A 197 4.25 5.62 -19.77
N GLU A 198 4.05 6.83 -19.23
CA GLU A 198 5.03 7.91 -19.36
C GLU A 198 6.35 7.57 -18.67
N ILE A 199 6.30 7.02 -17.46
CA ILE A 199 7.49 6.58 -16.73
C ILE A 199 8.22 5.46 -17.49
N ASN A 200 7.50 4.49 -18.02
CA ASN A 200 8.10 3.39 -18.77
C ASN A 200 8.75 3.89 -20.07
N LYS A 201 8.08 4.81 -20.79
CA LYS A 201 8.58 5.39 -22.05
C LYS A 201 9.81 6.26 -21.84
N ASN A 202 9.78 7.13 -20.85
CA ASN A 202 10.83 8.13 -20.62
C ASN A 202 11.93 7.64 -19.67
N ARG A 203 11.70 6.53 -18.96
CA ARG A 203 12.56 5.99 -17.89
C ARG A 203 12.91 7.03 -16.81
N CYS A 204 12.01 7.98 -16.58
CA CYS A 204 12.16 9.03 -15.59
C CYS A 204 10.81 9.39 -14.97
N ILE A 205 10.86 10.02 -13.79
CA ILE A 205 9.73 10.66 -13.15
C ILE A 205 9.90 12.15 -13.37
N LYS A 206 8.95 12.81 -14.04
CA LYS A 206 8.90 14.26 -14.16
C LYS A 206 7.90 14.82 -13.15
N THR A 207 8.31 15.81 -12.40
CA THR A 207 7.44 16.43 -11.39
C THR A 207 7.88 17.87 -11.13
N ILE A 208 7.08 18.59 -10.35
CA ILE A 208 7.40 19.96 -9.94
C ILE A 208 7.96 19.91 -8.53
N GLU A 209 9.12 20.50 -8.29
CA GLU A 209 9.68 20.64 -6.95
C GLU A 209 8.72 21.45 -6.07
N PRO A 210 8.42 21.01 -4.83
CA PRO A 210 7.56 21.76 -3.93
C PRO A 210 8.22 23.08 -3.51
N THR A 211 7.41 24.09 -3.21
CA THR A 211 7.88 25.32 -2.57
C THR A 211 8.40 25.03 -1.16
N GLU A 212 9.13 25.95 -0.56
CA GLU A 212 9.62 25.80 0.81
C GLU A 212 8.48 25.64 1.82
N ASP A 213 7.37 26.34 1.63
CA ASP A 213 6.18 26.19 2.47
C ASP A 213 5.56 24.79 2.34
N GLU A 214 5.46 24.26 1.12
CA GLU A 214 5.00 22.89 0.85
C GLU A 214 5.95 21.84 1.44
N LYS A 215 7.29 22.05 1.36
CA LYS A 215 8.29 21.20 1.99
C LYS A 215 8.12 21.16 3.51
N LEU A 216 7.86 22.31 4.13
CA LEU A 216 7.61 22.42 5.56
C LEU A 216 6.31 21.70 5.96
N GLU A 217 5.24 21.84 5.18
CA GLU A 217 3.97 21.12 5.41
C GLU A 217 4.18 19.60 5.32
N ILE A 218 4.89 19.13 4.30
CA ILE A 218 5.25 17.70 4.13
C ILE A 218 6.02 17.21 5.36
N LYS A 219 7.05 17.92 5.79
CA LYS A 219 7.87 17.58 6.95
C LYS A 219 7.04 17.49 8.24
N ASN A 220 6.17 18.47 8.48
CA ASN A 220 5.29 18.50 9.65
C ASN A 220 4.29 17.34 9.63
N THR A 221 3.78 16.97 8.46
CA THR A 221 2.88 15.84 8.28
C THR A 221 3.61 14.51 8.58
N LEU A 222 4.84 14.35 8.09
CA LEU A 222 5.67 13.18 8.35
C LEU A 222 6.00 13.03 9.84
N LEU A 223 6.33 14.14 10.52
CA LEU A 223 6.61 14.15 11.96
C LEU A 223 5.38 13.71 12.76
N LYS A 224 4.21 14.25 12.46
CA LYS A 224 2.95 13.85 13.12
C LYS A 224 2.67 12.35 12.94
N ILE A 225 2.87 11.82 11.76
CA ILE A 225 2.64 10.39 11.48
C ILE A 225 3.69 9.53 12.18
N GLN A 226 4.92 10.00 12.28
CA GLN A 226 5.97 9.31 13.00
C GLN A 226 5.67 9.25 14.50
N GLU A 227 5.17 10.34 15.09
CA GLU A 227 4.67 10.38 16.47
C GLU A 227 3.48 9.42 16.67
N GLU A 228 2.51 9.41 15.76
CA GLU A 228 1.37 8.49 15.77
C GLU A 228 1.78 7.02 15.58
N SER A 229 2.83 6.73 14.82
CA SER A 229 3.32 5.36 14.55
C SER A 229 4.13 4.76 15.70
N THR A 230 4.63 5.57 16.64
CA THR A 230 5.37 5.11 17.81
C THR A 230 4.46 4.65 18.94
N VAL A 231 3.19 5.10 18.95
CA VAL A 231 2.19 4.75 19.94
C VAL A 231 1.28 3.66 19.40
N SER A 232 1.11 2.56 20.11
CA SER A 232 0.12 1.55 19.73
C SER A 232 -1.30 2.14 19.80
N TYR A 233 -2.23 1.65 18.94
CA TYR A 233 -3.62 2.13 19.01
C TYR A 233 -4.24 1.94 20.41
N LYS A 234 -3.79 0.94 21.11
CA LYS A 234 -4.21 0.69 22.50
C LYS A 234 -3.72 1.81 23.44
N GLU A 235 -2.44 2.17 23.37
CA GLU A 235 -1.88 3.28 24.14
C GLU A 235 -2.54 4.62 23.80
N PHE A 236 -2.78 4.87 22.51
CA PHE A 236 -3.55 6.03 22.04
C PHE A 236 -4.94 6.11 22.69
N LEU A 237 -5.67 4.99 22.75
CA LEU A 237 -6.99 4.95 23.39
C LEU A 237 -6.88 5.08 24.91
N GLU A 238 -5.89 4.43 25.54
CA GLU A 238 -5.63 4.54 26.99
C GLU A 238 -5.39 6.00 27.41
N ASP A 239 -4.59 6.74 26.65
CA ASP A 239 -4.36 8.16 26.89
C ASP A 239 -5.65 8.99 26.85
N ILE A 240 -6.50 8.74 25.84
CA ILE A 240 -7.78 9.42 25.71
C ILE A 240 -8.72 9.04 26.85
N PHE A 241 -8.78 7.76 27.21
CA PHE A 241 -9.61 7.29 28.32
C PHE A 241 -9.18 7.90 29.64
N LEU A 242 -7.88 7.98 29.89
CA LEU A 242 -7.34 8.63 31.10
C LEU A 242 -7.66 10.13 31.12
N LYS A 243 -7.44 10.83 29.99
CA LYS A 243 -7.76 12.25 29.85
C LYS A 243 -9.24 12.55 30.08
N LEU A 244 -10.13 11.70 29.59
CA LEU A 244 -11.58 11.84 29.72
C LEU A 244 -12.13 11.22 31.01
N LYS A 245 -11.26 10.69 31.85
CA LYS A 245 -11.61 10.03 33.12
C LYS A 245 -12.65 8.93 32.92
N ILE A 246 -12.40 8.04 31.94
CA ILE A 246 -13.23 6.87 31.65
C ILE A 246 -12.81 5.72 32.61
N PRO A 247 -13.74 5.11 33.34
CA PRO A 247 -13.44 3.96 34.20
C PRO A 247 -12.88 2.78 33.40
N LYS A 248 -11.87 2.09 33.91
CA LYS A 248 -11.25 0.94 33.21
C LYS A 248 -12.24 -0.16 32.79
N LYS A 249 -13.31 -0.36 33.60
CA LYS A 249 -14.37 -1.34 33.27
C LYS A 249 -15.08 -1.06 31.94
N CYS A 250 -15.07 0.20 31.47
CA CYS A 250 -15.76 0.65 30.27
C CYS A 250 -14.85 0.61 29.00
N TRP A 251 -13.54 0.50 29.15
CA TRP A 251 -12.57 0.64 28.07
C TRP A 251 -12.82 -0.34 26.92
N LYS A 252 -12.98 -1.62 27.24
CA LYS A 252 -13.24 -2.66 26.23
C LYS A 252 -14.54 -2.44 25.46
N ARG A 253 -15.56 -1.88 26.12
CA ARG A 253 -16.84 -1.54 25.47
C ARG A 253 -16.63 -0.38 24.48
N PHE A 254 -15.89 0.65 24.87
CA PHE A 254 -15.56 1.76 23.99
C PHE A 254 -14.69 1.34 22.80
N GLU A 255 -13.70 0.46 22.99
CA GLU A 255 -12.90 -0.08 21.90
C GLU A 255 -13.79 -0.75 20.83
N GLN A 256 -14.71 -1.59 21.27
CA GLN A 256 -15.67 -2.25 20.38
C GLN A 256 -16.62 -1.27 19.70
N ALA A 257 -17.13 -0.29 20.45
CA ALA A 257 -18.05 0.71 19.92
C ALA A 257 -17.39 1.63 18.89
N LEU A 258 -16.13 2.02 19.09
CA LEU A 258 -15.36 2.81 18.14
C LEU A 258 -15.16 2.07 16.81
N VAL A 259 -14.91 0.76 16.86
CA VAL A 259 -14.80 -0.09 15.67
C VAL A 259 -16.14 -0.21 14.97
N GLN A 260 -17.25 -0.44 15.71
CA GLN A 260 -18.59 -0.56 15.12
C GLN A 260 -19.10 0.75 14.51
N ALA A 261 -18.71 1.89 15.10
CA ALA A 261 -19.06 3.22 14.58
C ALA A 261 -18.11 3.70 13.48
N GLU A 262 -17.18 2.84 13.04
CA GLU A 262 -16.19 3.15 11.99
C GLU A 262 -15.40 4.44 12.25
N VAL A 263 -15.15 4.75 13.53
CA VAL A 263 -14.33 5.91 13.90
C VAL A 263 -12.89 5.67 13.42
N GLU A 264 -12.38 6.59 12.62
CA GLU A 264 -11.04 6.49 12.07
C GLU A 264 -9.98 6.35 13.17
N ARG A 265 -9.12 5.33 13.05
CA ARG A 265 -8.07 5.07 14.04
C ARG A 265 -7.08 6.24 14.09
N PHE A 266 -6.63 6.59 15.28
CA PHE A 266 -5.73 7.72 15.57
C PHE A 266 -6.32 9.12 15.30
N ASP A 267 -7.58 9.25 14.88
CA ASP A 267 -8.26 10.54 14.86
C ASP A 267 -8.69 10.94 16.29
N LYS A 268 -7.83 11.71 16.93
CA LYS A 268 -8.05 12.14 18.32
C LYS A 268 -9.34 12.94 18.50
N VAL A 269 -9.65 13.80 17.54
CA VAL A 269 -10.84 14.70 17.64
C VAL A 269 -12.12 13.88 17.53
N LYS A 270 -12.22 13.01 16.52
CA LYS A 270 -13.40 12.15 16.34
C LYS A 270 -13.54 11.14 17.49
N THR A 271 -12.44 10.56 17.93
CA THR A 271 -12.42 9.61 19.06
C THR A 271 -12.87 10.28 20.36
N GLU A 272 -12.32 11.44 20.72
CA GLU A 272 -12.74 12.18 21.92
C GLU A 272 -14.22 12.60 21.87
N LYS A 273 -14.67 13.07 20.70
CA LYS A 273 -16.08 13.46 20.48
C LYS A 273 -17.02 12.26 20.65
N PHE A 274 -16.68 11.12 20.06
CA PHE A 274 -17.47 9.90 20.18
C PHE A 274 -17.54 9.43 21.63
N ILE A 275 -16.42 9.36 22.33
CA ILE A 275 -16.36 8.90 23.72
C ILE A 275 -17.17 9.84 24.63
N LYS A 276 -17.02 11.16 24.48
CA LYS A 276 -17.79 12.16 25.26
C LYS A 276 -19.29 12.01 25.07
N ALA A 277 -19.73 11.83 23.82
CA ALA A 277 -21.15 11.71 23.48
C ALA A 277 -21.78 10.43 24.02
N ASN A 278 -21.00 9.38 24.20
CA ASN A 278 -21.51 8.05 24.57
C ASN A 278 -21.08 7.59 25.98
N LYS A 279 -20.50 8.52 26.81
CA LYS A 279 -19.94 8.18 28.11
C LYS A 279 -20.95 7.59 29.07
N GLU A 280 -22.14 8.18 29.16
CA GLU A 280 -23.22 7.72 30.01
C GLU A 280 -23.68 6.32 29.59
N PHE A 281 -23.89 6.09 28.31
CA PHE A 281 -24.40 4.83 27.77
C PHE A 281 -23.46 3.62 28.01
N TYR A 282 -22.14 3.80 27.87
CA TYR A 282 -21.18 2.69 27.97
C TYR A 282 -20.57 2.53 29.36
N CYS A 283 -20.80 3.49 30.28
CA CYS A 283 -20.23 3.45 31.62
C CYS A 283 -21.24 3.22 32.75
N GLU A 284 -22.53 3.12 32.43
CA GLU A 284 -23.51 2.57 33.32
C GLU A 284 -23.38 1.03 33.34
#